data_37058bcc1ead99aa3b5b124d3c68c681
#
_entry.id   37058bcc1ead99aa3b5b124d3c68c681
#
_cell.length_a   1.000
_cell.length_b   1.000
_cell.length_c   1.000
_cell.angle_alpha   90.00
_cell.angle_beta   90.00
_cell.angle_gamma   90.00
#
_symmetry.space_group_name_H-M   'P 1'
#
loop_
_entity.id
_entity.type
_entity.pdbx_description
1 polymer ?
#
loop_
_entity_poly.entity_id
_entity_poly.type
_entity_poly.pdbx_seq_one_letter_code
_entity_poly.pdbx_strand_id
1 'polypeptide(L)'
;MKKKVLATLLSMAMVAGVITGCGGAGTQSAADQLAEQGVTEIPAAETTTEAAEATTEAEAPAEAAEIDLSQQVDLVFYVMGDAPQDEELVEAALNEKLLEKCNATVDMQFSTWTDFQQKYANEITAQSADLIYIANWLNYGQLASSGAFEELDDMLDTVAPDLKALVGDANLNMCRVGGKIYAVPNTWAEYVCNGVKYREDLRAKYDLPVPDSLENLEAYLLGIKENEPNQGLLTVTTEESQGLKTGFDAAWALNFKYNWVANNGLDYGLAANYDTPSEVYDYWYSDDFVDDMKLMKKWADLGFWSKSALSDTNNSDAYKNGLCVAEVAGQNPNKQITAIADFENAGQGWESAYVAYGETNGVIYPGHATQNGTAIVRGCKDPERALLVLQAMLCDDEINSIVQYGIKGTHYDVVDGIYKNLQEEAGETPTFPYEGFNTWNLRNGETKLPQKTDVKLQEMFDKYAVLGEKTKFPNVNIYDGFSENYDSYSAERSAVSNVMRQYLAPLEAGLVDDVDAAVEEFRTKMTEAGIDKCREEYTK
;
A
#
# COMPACT_ATOMS: atom_id res chain seq x y z
N MET A 1 21.38 39.95 -38.28
CA MET A 1 22.02 39.21 -37.20
C MET A 1 22.38 40.17 -36.04
N LYS A 2 21.44 40.73 -35.31
CA LYS A 2 21.65 41.53 -34.08
C LYS A 2 20.31 41.76 -33.35
N LYS A 3 19.55 40.68 -33.03
CA LYS A 3 18.33 40.74 -32.19
C LYS A 3 18.01 39.44 -31.44
N LYS A 4 19.02 38.60 -31.13
CA LYS A 4 18.83 37.36 -30.34
C LYS A 4 19.81 37.18 -29.16
N VAL A 5 20.38 38.27 -28.65
CA VAL A 5 21.36 38.20 -27.52
C VAL A 5 20.90 39.01 -26.29
N LEU A 6 19.63 39.44 -26.23
CA LEU A 6 19.16 40.27 -25.10
C LEU A 6 18.03 39.62 -24.28
N ALA A 7 17.79 38.32 -24.45
CA ALA A 7 16.77 37.60 -23.67
C ALA A 7 17.35 36.57 -22.64
N THR A 8 18.66 36.49 -22.51
CA THR A 8 19.32 35.49 -21.66
C THR A 8 20.08 36.08 -20.46
N LEU A 9 19.88 37.37 -20.17
CA LEU A 9 20.57 38.07 -19.08
C LEU A 9 19.66 38.70 -18.03
N LEU A 10 18.37 38.30 -17.99
CA LEU A 10 17.43 38.78 -16.95
C LEU A 10 16.86 37.68 -16.05
N SER A 11 17.38 36.45 -16.10
CA SER A 11 16.99 35.35 -15.23
C SER A 11 18.08 34.88 -14.26
N MET A 12 19.11 35.68 -14.03
CA MET A 12 20.20 35.35 -13.07
C MET A 12 20.41 36.40 -11.97
N ALA A 13 19.33 37.01 -11.47
CA ALA A 13 19.46 38.00 -10.39
C ALA A 13 18.35 37.87 -9.32
N MET A 14 17.91 36.65 -8.98
CA MET A 14 17.09 36.40 -7.80
C MET A 14 17.35 35.02 -7.16
N VAL A 15 18.62 34.65 -6.96
CA VAL A 15 19.00 33.57 -6.07
C VAL A 15 20.27 34.02 -5.33
N ALA A 16 20.12 34.93 -4.38
CA ALA A 16 21.12 35.16 -3.35
C ALA A 16 20.41 35.79 -2.14
N GLY A 17 19.94 34.96 -1.24
CA GLY A 17 19.44 35.37 0.07
C GLY A 17 18.43 34.40 0.62
N VAL A 18 18.88 33.35 1.22
CA VAL A 18 18.56 32.76 2.52
C VAL A 18 19.19 31.37 2.56
N ILE A 19 20.44 31.29 2.94
CA ILE A 19 21.02 30.07 3.49
C ILE A 19 21.22 30.36 4.98
N THR A 20 20.25 29.99 5.80
CA THR A 20 20.46 29.63 7.22
C THR A 20 19.19 28.94 7.70
N GLY A 21 19.23 27.65 7.87
CA GLY A 21 18.18 26.84 8.48
C GLY A 21 18.29 25.39 8.04
N CYS A 22 19.27 24.65 8.56
CA CYS A 22 19.22 23.20 8.54
C CYS A 22 18.05 22.73 9.39
N GLY A 23 17.03 22.16 8.74
CA GLY A 23 15.98 21.38 9.35
C GLY A 23 15.53 20.40 8.29
N GLY A 24 15.84 19.10 8.47
CA GLY A 24 15.36 18.05 7.58
C GLY A 24 13.84 18.05 7.57
N ALA A 25 13.25 18.23 6.42
CA ALA A 25 11.83 18.02 6.22
C ALA A 25 11.60 16.51 6.09
N GLY A 26 11.21 15.86 7.19
CA GLY A 26 10.55 14.57 7.10
C GLY A 26 9.25 14.74 6.32
N THR A 27 8.94 13.84 5.43
CA THR A 27 7.65 13.82 4.73
C THR A 27 6.55 13.60 5.76
N GLN A 28 5.73 14.61 5.99
CA GLN A 28 4.57 14.51 6.86
C GLN A 28 3.48 13.70 6.17
N SER A 29 2.77 12.86 6.94
CA SER A 29 1.60 12.15 6.43
C SER A 29 0.49 13.13 6.00
N ALA A 30 -0.44 12.67 5.17
CA ALA A 30 -1.59 13.49 4.76
C ALA A 30 -2.39 14.02 5.97
N ALA A 31 -2.49 13.21 7.02
CA ALA A 31 -3.16 13.60 8.26
C ALA A 31 -2.38 14.64 9.08
N ASP A 32 -1.04 14.54 9.13
CA ASP A 32 -0.20 15.54 9.78
C ASP A 32 -0.33 16.91 9.11
N GLN A 33 -0.48 16.94 7.80
CA GLN A 33 -0.69 18.17 7.04
C GLN A 33 -2.06 18.81 7.31
N LEU A 34 -3.10 17.99 7.52
CA LEU A 34 -4.42 18.47 7.92
C LEU A 34 -4.39 19.10 9.33
N ALA A 35 -3.70 18.49 10.28
CA ALA A 35 -3.55 19.00 11.63
C ALA A 35 -2.76 20.34 11.67
N GLU A 36 -1.69 20.48 10.89
CA GLU A 36 -0.92 21.72 10.81
C GLU A 36 -1.67 22.89 10.15
N GLN A 37 -2.64 22.62 9.28
CA GLN A 37 -3.44 23.66 8.65
C GLN A 37 -4.56 24.20 9.54
N GLY A 38 -4.66 23.75 10.78
CA GLY A 38 -5.59 24.28 11.77
C GLY A 38 -7.05 23.90 11.52
N VAL A 39 -7.29 22.81 10.80
CA VAL A 39 -8.63 22.23 10.62
C VAL A 39 -8.99 21.46 11.90
N THR A 40 -9.30 22.21 12.95
CA THR A 40 -9.58 21.62 14.28
C THR A 40 -11.06 21.38 14.54
N GLU A 41 -11.96 21.79 13.66
CA GLU A 41 -13.39 21.51 13.81
C GLU A 41 -14.11 21.48 12.46
N ILE A 42 -14.47 20.29 12.02
CA ILE A 42 -15.65 20.10 11.18
C ILE A 42 -16.83 20.05 12.16
N PRO A 43 -17.93 20.82 11.98
CA PRO A 43 -19.01 20.86 12.96
C PRO A 43 -19.58 19.47 13.22
N ALA A 44 -19.41 18.95 14.42
CA ALA A 44 -20.00 17.71 14.85
C ALA A 44 -21.53 17.87 14.95
N ALA A 45 -22.27 16.97 14.32
CA ALA A 45 -23.70 16.84 14.55
C ALA A 45 -23.94 16.32 15.98
N GLU A 46 -24.76 17.02 16.76
CA GLU A 46 -25.11 16.63 18.11
C GLU A 46 -25.80 15.25 18.12
N THR A 47 -25.13 14.24 18.66
CA THR A 47 -25.74 12.93 18.94
C THR A 47 -26.36 12.93 20.34
N THR A 48 -27.68 12.88 20.39
CA THR A 48 -28.42 12.54 21.61
C THR A 48 -28.43 11.02 21.76
N THR A 49 -27.75 10.53 22.80
CA THR A 49 -27.78 9.11 23.20
C THR A 49 -29.08 8.78 23.92
N GLU A 50 -29.94 7.98 23.31
CA GLU A 50 -30.95 7.20 24.00
C GLU A 50 -30.68 5.71 23.76
N ALA A 51 -30.47 4.98 24.85
CA ALA A 51 -30.27 3.53 24.81
C ALA A 51 -31.61 2.81 24.64
N ALA A 52 -31.80 2.07 23.55
CA ALA A 52 -32.93 1.17 23.36
C ALA A 52 -32.43 -0.27 23.18
N GLU A 53 -33.03 -1.18 23.94
CA GLU A 53 -32.80 -2.62 23.86
C GLU A 53 -33.29 -3.17 22.51
N ALA A 54 -32.40 -3.89 21.81
CA ALA A 54 -32.69 -4.50 20.50
C ALA A 54 -33.37 -5.86 20.68
N THR A 55 -34.61 -5.95 20.24
CA THR A 55 -35.28 -7.21 19.87
C THR A 55 -35.07 -7.43 18.37
N THR A 56 -34.42 -8.53 18.01
CA THR A 56 -34.18 -8.96 16.62
C THR A 56 -35.51 -9.44 15.99
N GLU A 57 -36.13 -8.62 15.16
CA GLU A 57 -37.02 -9.04 14.09
C GLU A 57 -36.27 -8.90 12.78
N ALA A 58 -36.30 -9.94 11.94
CA ALA A 58 -35.67 -9.90 10.61
C ALA A 58 -36.46 -8.90 9.75
N GLU A 59 -35.83 -7.77 9.42
CA GLU A 59 -36.37 -6.80 8.47
C GLU A 59 -36.36 -7.37 7.04
N ALA A 60 -37.45 -7.10 6.32
CA ALA A 60 -37.58 -7.38 4.90
C ALA A 60 -36.55 -6.52 4.13
N PRO A 61 -36.06 -6.98 2.95
CA PRO A 61 -35.12 -6.20 2.15
C PRO A 61 -35.68 -4.80 1.88
N ALA A 62 -34.87 -3.78 2.11
CA ALA A 62 -35.23 -2.40 1.77
C ALA A 62 -35.58 -2.31 0.28
N GLU A 63 -36.69 -1.67 -0.08
CA GLU A 63 -36.98 -1.37 -1.49
C GLU A 63 -35.91 -0.43 -2.03
N ALA A 64 -35.36 -0.78 -3.20
CA ALA A 64 -34.35 0.06 -3.88
C ALA A 64 -34.89 1.48 -4.07
N ALA A 65 -34.13 2.49 -3.70
CA ALA A 65 -34.51 3.88 -3.88
C ALA A 65 -34.58 4.22 -5.38
N GLU A 66 -35.65 4.85 -5.84
CA GLU A 66 -35.68 5.43 -7.20
C GLU A 66 -34.79 6.66 -7.24
N ILE A 67 -33.58 6.51 -7.80
CA ILE A 67 -32.64 7.61 -7.98
C ILE A 67 -33.12 8.47 -9.17
N ASP A 68 -33.20 9.79 -8.98
CA ASP A 68 -33.54 10.70 -10.06
C ASP A 68 -32.37 10.82 -11.06
N LEU A 69 -32.49 10.17 -12.20
CA LEU A 69 -31.53 10.23 -13.30
C LEU A 69 -31.86 11.30 -14.36
N SER A 70 -32.79 12.22 -14.09
CA SER A 70 -33.25 13.19 -15.08
C SER A 70 -32.23 14.27 -15.40
N GLN A 71 -31.32 14.57 -14.46
CA GLN A 71 -30.24 15.53 -14.63
C GLN A 71 -28.90 14.80 -14.74
N GLN A 72 -28.06 15.22 -15.69
CA GLN A 72 -26.69 14.74 -15.76
C GLN A 72 -25.88 15.28 -14.58
N VAL A 73 -24.99 14.44 -14.04
CA VAL A 73 -24.04 14.77 -12.99
C VAL A 73 -22.63 14.56 -13.51
N ASP A 74 -21.77 15.53 -13.29
CA ASP A 74 -20.36 15.45 -13.62
C ASP A 74 -19.58 15.30 -12.31
N LEU A 75 -18.82 14.19 -12.15
CA LEU A 75 -18.11 13.81 -10.95
C LEU A 75 -16.59 13.89 -11.18
N VAL A 76 -15.85 14.22 -10.15
CA VAL A 76 -14.38 14.20 -10.14
C VAL A 76 -13.90 12.99 -9.37
N PHE A 77 -13.08 12.15 -10.01
CA PHE A 77 -12.48 10.98 -9.37
C PHE A 77 -10.96 11.17 -9.27
N TYR A 78 -10.48 11.36 -8.03
CA TYR A 78 -9.07 11.55 -7.75
C TYR A 78 -8.38 10.19 -7.53
N VAL A 79 -7.40 9.88 -8.38
CA VAL A 79 -6.66 8.62 -8.39
C VAL A 79 -5.15 8.85 -8.28
N MET A 80 -4.45 7.83 -7.78
CA MET A 80 -3.01 7.86 -7.63
C MET A 80 -2.32 7.23 -8.83
N GLY A 81 -1.27 7.86 -9.32
CA GLY A 81 -0.45 7.38 -10.42
C GLY A 81 -0.31 8.38 -11.55
N ASP A 82 0.48 8.02 -12.54
CA ASP A 82 0.65 8.84 -13.74
C ASP A 82 -0.50 8.57 -14.73
N ALA A 83 -1.02 9.61 -15.35
CA ALA A 83 -2.02 9.48 -16.40
C ALA A 83 -1.45 8.70 -17.60
N PRO A 84 -2.18 7.71 -18.15
CA PRO A 84 -1.77 7.05 -19.38
C PRO A 84 -1.83 8.01 -20.57
N GLN A 85 -1.11 7.71 -21.64
CA GLN A 85 -1.05 8.61 -22.82
C GLN A 85 -2.42 8.77 -23.49
N ASP A 86 -3.22 7.70 -23.54
CA ASP A 86 -4.57 7.69 -24.14
C ASP A 86 -5.67 7.87 -23.08
N GLU A 87 -5.37 8.56 -21.98
CA GLU A 87 -6.33 8.87 -20.91
C GLU A 87 -7.63 9.48 -21.46
N GLU A 88 -7.55 10.60 -22.19
CA GLU A 88 -8.73 11.29 -22.73
C GLU A 88 -9.59 10.39 -23.63
N LEU A 89 -8.95 9.49 -24.41
CA LEU A 89 -9.64 8.57 -25.32
C LEU A 89 -10.41 7.50 -24.52
N VAL A 90 -9.77 6.92 -23.50
CA VAL A 90 -10.39 5.87 -22.69
C VAL A 90 -11.45 6.45 -21.75
N GLU A 91 -11.21 7.63 -21.17
CA GLU A 91 -12.20 8.33 -20.36
C GLU A 91 -13.45 8.69 -21.16
N ALA A 92 -13.30 9.14 -22.41
CA ALA A 92 -14.45 9.39 -23.29
C ALA A 92 -15.28 8.11 -23.53
N ALA A 93 -14.63 6.96 -23.76
CA ALA A 93 -15.33 5.68 -23.93
C ALA A 93 -16.02 5.22 -22.62
N LEU A 94 -15.38 5.43 -21.46
CA LEU A 94 -15.96 5.18 -20.16
C LEU A 94 -17.20 6.05 -19.92
N ASN A 95 -17.09 7.36 -20.19
CA ASN A 95 -18.15 8.33 -19.98
C ASN A 95 -19.34 8.10 -20.90
N GLU A 96 -19.15 7.59 -22.15
CA GLU A 96 -20.26 7.16 -23.00
C GLU A 96 -21.12 6.10 -22.31
N LYS A 97 -20.49 5.10 -21.67
CA LYS A 97 -21.20 4.04 -20.94
C LYS A 97 -21.84 4.50 -19.64
N LEU A 98 -21.15 5.38 -18.90
CA LEU A 98 -21.70 5.95 -17.66
C LEU A 98 -22.90 6.85 -17.91
N LEU A 99 -22.89 7.63 -19.01
CA LEU A 99 -24.06 8.41 -19.42
C LEU A 99 -25.27 7.52 -19.72
N GLU A 100 -25.07 6.40 -20.41
CA GLU A 100 -26.14 5.46 -20.72
C GLU A 100 -26.76 4.83 -19.44
N LYS A 101 -25.93 4.47 -18.44
CA LYS A 101 -26.36 3.74 -17.24
C LYS A 101 -26.76 4.63 -16.08
N CYS A 102 -25.99 5.67 -15.85
CA CYS A 102 -26.10 6.48 -14.64
C CYS A 102 -26.48 7.94 -14.92
N ASN A 103 -26.56 8.36 -16.20
CA ASN A 103 -26.62 9.76 -16.61
C ASN A 103 -25.59 10.63 -15.86
N ALA A 104 -24.34 10.12 -15.80
CA ALA A 104 -23.22 10.77 -15.14
C ALA A 104 -21.93 10.66 -15.98
N THR A 105 -20.98 11.54 -15.73
CA THR A 105 -19.61 11.47 -16.26
C THR A 105 -18.63 11.50 -15.10
N VAL A 106 -17.41 11.02 -15.35
CA VAL A 106 -16.27 11.15 -14.44
C VAL A 106 -15.14 11.88 -15.13
N ASP A 107 -14.48 12.77 -14.41
CA ASP A 107 -13.20 13.39 -14.75
C ASP A 107 -12.13 12.71 -13.87
N MET A 108 -11.26 11.91 -14.48
CA MET A 108 -10.24 11.13 -13.81
C MET A 108 -9.01 12.01 -13.54
N GLN A 109 -8.83 12.47 -12.33
CA GLN A 109 -7.71 13.33 -11.96
C GLN A 109 -6.57 12.54 -11.34
N PHE A 110 -5.39 12.63 -11.94
CA PHE A 110 -4.21 11.86 -11.57
C PHE A 110 -3.25 12.68 -10.71
N SER A 111 -2.64 12.02 -9.75
CA SER A 111 -1.52 12.56 -8.99
C SER A 111 -0.35 11.60 -9.00
N THR A 112 0.81 12.07 -9.41
CA THR A 112 2.02 11.26 -9.42
C THR A 112 2.36 10.75 -8.01
N TRP A 113 3.08 9.64 -7.91
CA TRP A 113 3.52 9.10 -6.63
C TRP A 113 4.28 10.11 -5.76
N THR A 114 5.07 10.98 -6.38
CA THR A 114 5.84 12.01 -5.68
C THR A 114 4.96 13.09 -5.06
N ASP A 115 3.89 13.46 -5.76
CA ASP A 115 3.02 14.57 -5.36
C ASP A 115 1.81 14.10 -4.53
N PHE A 116 1.45 12.81 -4.65
CA PHE A 116 0.19 12.28 -4.12
C PHE A 116 0.03 12.55 -2.63
N GLN A 117 1.04 12.23 -1.83
CA GLN A 117 0.95 12.40 -0.38
C GLN A 117 0.71 13.85 0.03
N GLN A 118 1.32 14.81 -0.68
CA GLN A 118 1.13 16.23 -0.40
C GLN A 118 -0.21 16.76 -0.89
N LYS A 119 -0.68 16.28 -2.04
CA LYS A 119 -1.94 16.73 -2.65
C LYS A 119 -3.16 16.07 -2.04
N TYR A 120 -3.05 14.83 -1.59
CA TYR A 120 -4.17 14.01 -1.09
C TYR A 120 -4.94 14.71 0.04
N ALA A 121 -4.23 15.19 1.06
CA ALA A 121 -4.85 15.93 2.15
C ALA A 121 -5.52 17.24 1.67
N ASN A 122 -4.91 17.90 0.70
CA ASN A 122 -5.47 19.14 0.14
C ASN A 122 -6.75 18.87 -0.65
N GLU A 123 -6.82 17.79 -1.47
CA GLU A 123 -8.00 17.42 -2.23
C GLU A 123 -9.19 17.11 -1.31
N ILE A 124 -8.94 16.35 -0.21
CA ILE A 124 -9.96 16.07 0.80
C ILE A 124 -10.42 17.37 1.48
N THR A 125 -9.49 18.22 1.92
CA THR A 125 -9.82 19.47 2.63
C THR A 125 -10.55 20.47 1.73
N ALA A 126 -10.16 20.58 0.47
CA ALA A 126 -10.78 21.45 -0.51
C ALA A 126 -12.11 20.91 -1.03
N GLN A 127 -12.43 19.63 -0.76
CA GLN A 127 -13.61 18.95 -1.30
C GLN A 127 -13.69 19.08 -2.83
N SER A 128 -12.53 18.95 -3.51
CA SER A 128 -12.41 19.12 -4.95
C SER A 128 -12.67 17.82 -5.72
N ALA A 129 -12.63 16.69 -5.05
CA ALA A 129 -13.01 15.40 -5.60
C ALA A 129 -14.34 14.91 -5.00
N ASP A 130 -15.12 14.17 -5.79
CA ASP A 130 -16.33 13.46 -5.35
C ASP A 130 -16.01 12.03 -4.93
N LEU A 131 -15.19 11.35 -5.73
CA LEU A 131 -14.66 10.01 -5.47
C LEU A 131 -13.14 10.09 -5.28
N ILE A 132 -12.62 9.34 -4.31
CA ILE A 132 -11.19 9.35 -4.00
C ILE A 132 -10.69 7.94 -3.70
N TYR A 133 -9.49 7.62 -4.20
CA TYR A 133 -8.78 6.42 -3.81
C TYR A 133 -8.44 6.45 -2.31
N ILE A 134 -8.69 5.36 -1.59
CA ILE A 134 -8.29 5.20 -0.19
C ILE A 134 -7.43 3.95 0.00
N ALA A 135 -6.57 4.02 1.01
CA ALA A 135 -5.84 2.88 1.50
C ALA A 135 -5.59 2.98 3.02
N ASN A 136 -5.42 1.84 3.68
CA ASN A 136 -5.07 1.82 5.11
C ASN A 136 -3.74 2.56 5.38
N TRP A 137 -2.77 2.42 4.49
CA TRP A 137 -1.48 3.13 4.56
C TRP A 137 -1.57 4.64 4.22
N LEU A 138 -2.74 5.14 3.79
CA LEU A 138 -3.08 6.55 3.60
C LEU A 138 -3.93 7.11 4.75
N ASN A 139 -3.85 6.53 5.94
CA ASN A 139 -4.59 6.95 7.13
C ASN A 139 -6.14 6.94 6.96
N TYR A 140 -6.67 5.97 6.19
CA TYR A 140 -8.11 5.84 5.95
C TYR A 140 -8.93 5.92 7.24
N GLY A 141 -8.57 5.17 8.27
CA GLY A 141 -9.33 5.13 9.51
C GLY A 141 -9.40 6.48 10.22
N GLN A 142 -8.29 7.24 10.27
CA GLN A 142 -8.26 8.59 10.88
C GLN A 142 -9.06 9.60 10.05
N LEU A 143 -8.94 9.55 8.72
CA LEU A 143 -9.70 10.42 7.83
C LEU A 143 -11.21 10.15 7.97
N ALA A 144 -11.63 8.90 7.99
CA ALA A 144 -13.02 8.52 8.22
C ALA A 144 -13.53 9.01 9.59
N SER A 145 -12.74 8.78 10.67
CA SER A 145 -13.08 9.25 12.03
C SER A 145 -13.19 10.78 12.11
N SER A 146 -12.41 11.53 11.33
CA SER A 146 -12.48 12.99 11.27
C SER A 146 -13.62 13.52 10.38
N GLY A 147 -14.41 12.63 9.76
CA GLY A 147 -15.55 13.00 8.91
C GLY A 147 -15.18 13.43 7.50
N ALA A 148 -14.06 12.95 6.96
CA ALA A 148 -13.61 13.25 5.61
C ALA A 148 -14.48 12.60 4.51
N PHE A 149 -15.20 11.53 4.85
CA PHE A 149 -15.96 10.71 3.90
C PHE A 149 -17.42 10.59 4.27
N GLU A 150 -18.27 10.28 3.29
CA GLU A 150 -19.69 9.99 3.49
C GLU A 150 -19.90 8.58 4.09
N GLU A 151 -20.91 8.43 4.95
CA GLU A 151 -21.35 7.12 5.45
C GLU A 151 -22.08 6.37 4.33
N LEU A 152 -21.76 5.09 4.13
CA LEU A 152 -22.26 4.31 3.01
C LEU A 152 -23.30 3.23 3.40
N ASP A 153 -23.50 2.94 4.70
CA ASP A 153 -24.33 1.83 5.16
C ASP A 153 -25.71 1.81 4.48
N ASP A 154 -26.49 2.88 4.61
CA ASP A 154 -27.84 2.98 4.05
C ASP A 154 -27.83 3.02 2.52
N MET A 155 -26.86 3.73 1.92
CA MET A 155 -26.75 3.87 0.47
C MET A 155 -26.35 2.56 -0.21
N LEU A 156 -25.52 1.72 0.42
CA LEU A 156 -25.19 0.40 -0.11
C LEU A 156 -26.41 -0.51 -0.20
N ASP A 157 -27.38 -0.37 0.71
CA ASP A 157 -28.61 -1.15 0.70
C ASP A 157 -29.64 -0.62 -0.30
N THR A 158 -29.73 0.69 -0.46
CA THR A 158 -30.82 1.33 -1.21
C THR A 158 -30.43 1.77 -2.63
N VAL A 159 -29.17 2.19 -2.82
CA VAL A 159 -28.66 2.75 -4.08
C VAL A 159 -27.80 1.75 -4.84
N ALA A 160 -26.95 0.99 -4.15
CA ALA A 160 -25.96 0.13 -4.75
C ALA A 160 -25.98 -1.32 -4.22
N PRO A 161 -27.14 -2.01 -4.28
CA PRO A 161 -27.26 -3.37 -3.75
C PRO A 161 -26.40 -4.40 -4.49
N ASP A 162 -26.18 -4.22 -5.80
CA ASP A 162 -25.32 -5.11 -6.59
C ASP A 162 -23.85 -4.96 -6.18
N LEU A 163 -23.42 -3.73 -5.90
CA LEU A 163 -22.08 -3.45 -5.38
C LEU A 163 -21.86 -4.08 -4.01
N LYS A 164 -22.87 -3.94 -3.11
CA LYS A 164 -22.85 -4.61 -1.80
C LYS A 164 -22.75 -6.13 -1.95
N ALA A 165 -23.52 -6.72 -2.86
CA ALA A 165 -23.49 -8.15 -3.12
C ALA A 165 -22.15 -8.62 -3.67
N LEU A 166 -21.54 -7.87 -4.62
CA LEU A 166 -20.24 -8.16 -5.20
C LEU A 166 -19.13 -8.13 -4.16
N VAL A 167 -19.08 -7.09 -3.33
CA VAL A 167 -18.02 -6.90 -2.32
C VAL A 167 -18.19 -7.88 -1.15
N GLY A 168 -19.42 -8.11 -0.73
CA GLY A 168 -19.79 -8.99 0.39
C GLY A 168 -19.53 -8.37 1.77
N ASP A 169 -20.34 -8.81 2.74
CA ASP A 169 -20.33 -8.26 4.11
C ASP A 169 -18.97 -8.38 4.81
N ALA A 170 -18.22 -9.44 4.55
CA ALA A 170 -16.92 -9.65 5.19
C ALA A 170 -15.92 -8.53 4.83
N ASN A 171 -15.83 -8.18 3.54
CA ASN A 171 -14.93 -7.11 3.08
C ASN A 171 -15.44 -5.72 3.49
N LEU A 172 -16.75 -5.49 3.42
CA LEU A 172 -17.37 -4.23 3.87
C LEU A 172 -17.17 -4.02 5.38
N ASN A 173 -17.23 -5.08 6.18
CA ASN A 173 -16.98 -4.98 7.62
C ASN A 173 -15.53 -4.57 7.95
N MET A 174 -14.55 -4.94 7.12
CA MET A 174 -13.18 -4.46 7.27
C MET A 174 -13.04 -2.95 6.99
N CYS A 175 -13.99 -2.35 6.26
CA CYS A 175 -14.00 -0.91 5.99
C CYS A 175 -14.71 -0.08 7.08
N ARG A 176 -15.17 -0.72 8.17
CA ARG A 176 -15.86 0.00 9.25
C ARG A 176 -14.89 0.76 10.13
N VAL A 177 -15.25 2.01 10.39
CA VAL A 177 -14.59 2.89 11.35
C VAL A 177 -15.67 3.42 12.28
N GLY A 178 -15.51 3.25 13.60
CA GLY A 178 -16.55 3.60 14.54
C GLY A 178 -17.91 2.90 14.31
N GLY A 179 -17.89 1.72 13.70
CA GLY A 179 -19.08 0.93 13.37
C GLY A 179 -19.76 1.29 12.04
N LYS A 180 -19.26 2.27 11.28
CA LYS A 180 -19.83 2.75 10.01
C LYS A 180 -18.90 2.43 8.83
N ILE A 181 -19.48 2.19 7.65
CA ILE A 181 -18.75 1.97 6.39
C ILE A 181 -18.53 3.32 5.72
N TYR A 182 -17.26 3.63 5.34
CA TYR A 182 -16.89 4.86 4.65
C TYR A 182 -16.21 4.63 3.30
N ALA A 183 -15.99 3.36 2.93
CA ALA A 183 -15.36 3.04 1.66
C ALA A 183 -15.87 1.72 1.10
N VAL A 184 -15.74 1.58 -0.21
CA VAL A 184 -15.95 0.35 -0.97
C VAL A 184 -14.58 -0.20 -1.37
N PRO A 185 -14.19 -1.38 -0.91
CA PRO A 185 -12.94 -2.01 -1.30
C PRO A 185 -13.05 -2.67 -2.68
N ASN A 186 -11.91 -2.96 -3.30
CA ASN A 186 -11.86 -3.83 -4.46
C ASN A 186 -12.22 -5.28 -4.07
N THR A 187 -12.50 -6.12 -5.07
CA THR A 187 -12.83 -7.54 -4.84
C THR A 187 -11.73 -8.50 -5.29
N TRP A 188 -10.62 -7.98 -5.75
CA TRP A 188 -9.49 -8.80 -6.13
C TRP A 188 -8.78 -9.33 -4.88
N ALA A 189 -8.69 -10.66 -4.75
CA ALA A 189 -7.94 -11.28 -3.67
C ALA A 189 -6.43 -11.01 -3.85
N GLU A 190 -5.88 -10.19 -2.99
CA GLU A 190 -4.45 -9.94 -2.91
C GLU A 190 -3.86 -10.65 -1.69
N TYR A 191 -2.64 -11.11 -1.84
CA TYR A 191 -1.86 -11.65 -0.72
C TYR A 191 -0.72 -10.67 -0.44
N VAL A 192 -0.88 -9.87 0.62
CA VAL A 192 0.16 -8.98 1.11
C VAL A 192 1.03 -9.77 2.06
N CYS A 193 1.93 -10.53 1.50
CA CYS A 193 2.89 -11.30 2.27
C CYS A 193 4.30 -10.89 1.84
N ASN A 194 5.04 -10.28 2.74
CA ASN A 194 6.45 -10.01 2.52
C ASN A 194 7.21 -11.31 2.29
N GLY A 195 8.26 -11.24 1.49
CA GLY A 195 9.05 -12.41 1.14
C GLY A 195 10.40 -12.03 0.58
N VAL A 196 11.12 -13.04 0.12
CA VAL A 196 12.39 -12.89 -0.58
C VAL A 196 12.19 -13.11 -2.07
N LYS A 197 12.54 -12.12 -2.86
CA LYS A 197 12.72 -12.23 -4.30
C LYS A 197 14.20 -12.48 -4.57
N TYR A 198 14.55 -13.49 -5.35
CA TYR A 198 15.94 -13.94 -5.52
C TYR A 198 16.25 -14.45 -6.93
N ARG A 199 17.53 -14.47 -7.28
CA ARG A 199 18.07 -14.97 -8.56
C ARG A 199 18.08 -16.50 -8.57
N GLU A 200 17.04 -17.09 -9.17
CA GLU A 200 16.88 -18.55 -9.29
C GLU A 200 17.95 -19.17 -10.20
N ASP A 201 18.33 -18.49 -11.27
CA ASP A 201 19.38 -18.94 -12.17
C ASP A 201 20.73 -19.14 -11.44
N LEU A 202 21.09 -18.24 -10.52
CA LEU A 202 22.30 -18.37 -9.71
C LEU A 202 22.14 -19.42 -8.62
N ARG A 203 20.95 -19.51 -7.99
CA ARG A 203 20.65 -20.56 -7.02
C ARG A 203 20.84 -21.95 -7.63
N ALA A 204 20.22 -22.19 -8.78
CA ALA A 204 20.31 -23.46 -9.49
C ALA A 204 21.73 -23.74 -10.01
N LYS A 205 22.42 -22.73 -10.54
CA LYS A 205 23.80 -22.86 -11.05
C LYS A 205 24.78 -23.38 -10.00
N TYR A 206 24.62 -22.95 -8.75
CA TYR A 206 25.54 -23.27 -7.66
C TYR A 206 24.96 -24.25 -6.64
N ASP A 207 23.79 -24.86 -6.91
CA ASP A 207 23.10 -25.80 -6.04
C ASP A 207 22.92 -25.26 -4.62
N LEU A 208 22.48 -23.99 -4.51
CA LEU A 208 22.27 -23.31 -3.23
C LEU A 208 20.86 -23.59 -2.70
N PRO A 209 20.61 -23.45 -1.40
CA PRO A 209 19.27 -23.62 -0.85
C PRO A 209 18.31 -22.54 -1.33
N VAL A 210 17.01 -22.85 -1.37
CA VAL A 210 15.94 -21.85 -1.50
C VAL A 210 15.96 -21.00 -0.23
N PRO A 211 15.92 -19.66 -0.32
CA PRO A 211 16.00 -18.77 0.84
C PRO A 211 14.64 -18.68 1.60
N ASP A 212 14.09 -19.81 2.03
CA ASP A 212 12.80 -19.99 2.69
C ASP A 212 12.87 -19.90 4.22
N SER A 213 14.05 -19.63 4.75
CA SER A 213 14.33 -19.41 6.18
C SER A 213 15.53 -18.48 6.34
N LEU A 214 15.75 -17.97 7.56
CA LEU A 214 16.92 -17.12 7.84
C LEU A 214 18.24 -17.87 7.60
N GLU A 215 18.30 -19.15 7.97
CA GLU A 215 19.46 -20.00 7.76
C GLU A 215 19.72 -20.22 6.27
N ASN A 216 18.69 -20.53 5.50
CA ASN A 216 18.80 -20.77 4.07
C ASN A 216 19.09 -19.49 3.29
N LEU A 217 18.56 -18.35 3.71
CA LEU A 217 18.90 -17.04 3.13
C LEU A 217 20.37 -16.71 3.36
N GLU A 218 20.89 -16.90 4.59
CA GLU A 218 22.31 -16.70 4.88
C GLU A 218 23.18 -17.64 4.03
N ALA A 219 22.82 -18.91 3.93
CA ALA A 219 23.56 -19.89 3.14
C ALA A 219 23.55 -19.56 1.64
N TYR A 220 22.40 -19.13 1.11
CA TYR A 220 22.27 -18.65 -0.28
C TYR A 220 23.21 -17.46 -0.54
N LEU A 221 23.17 -16.42 0.30
CA LEU A 221 23.98 -15.21 0.13
C LEU A 221 25.48 -15.50 0.26
N LEU A 222 25.87 -16.35 1.20
CA LEU A 222 27.26 -16.79 1.37
C LEU A 222 27.75 -17.60 0.16
N GLY A 223 26.90 -18.51 -0.36
CA GLY A 223 27.22 -19.27 -1.56
C GLY A 223 27.39 -18.39 -2.79
N ILE A 224 26.55 -17.37 -2.97
CA ILE A 224 26.75 -16.37 -4.04
C ILE A 224 28.06 -15.61 -3.83
N LYS A 225 28.31 -15.12 -2.63
CA LYS A 225 29.54 -14.37 -2.32
C LYS A 225 30.81 -15.15 -2.60
N GLU A 226 30.81 -16.46 -2.34
CA GLU A 226 31.95 -17.34 -2.63
C GLU A 226 32.15 -17.52 -4.14
N ASN A 227 31.09 -17.71 -4.90
CA ASN A 227 31.16 -18.03 -6.33
C ASN A 227 31.19 -16.79 -7.24
N GLU A 228 30.58 -15.68 -6.81
CA GLU A 228 30.48 -14.41 -7.54
C GLU A 228 30.92 -13.24 -6.63
N PRO A 229 32.21 -13.11 -6.27
CA PRO A 229 32.68 -12.20 -5.22
C PRO A 229 32.46 -10.70 -5.50
N ASN A 230 32.16 -10.33 -6.73
CA ASN A 230 31.89 -8.95 -7.15
C ASN A 230 30.38 -8.65 -7.30
N GLN A 231 29.53 -9.66 -7.09
CA GLN A 231 28.08 -9.50 -7.19
C GLN A 231 27.54 -8.86 -5.91
N GLY A 232 26.68 -7.84 -6.04
CA GLY A 232 25.90 -7.31 -4.93
C GLY A 232 24.92 -8.37 -4.42
N LEU A 233 24.73 -8.44 -3.10
CA LEU A 233 23.94 -9.50 -2.47
C LEU A 233 22.52 -9.05 -2.19
N LEU A 234 22.32 -8.13 -1.25
CA LEU A 234 21.01 -7.58 -0.90
C LEU A 234 20.91 -6.11 -1.25
N THR A 235 19.73 -5.71 -1.66
CA THR A 235 19.29 -4.32 -1.61
C THR A 235 18.61 -4.07 -0.28
N VAL A 236 19.05 -3.05 0.41
CA VAL A 236 18.39 -2.50 1.59
C VAL A 236 18.26 -0.99 1.37
N THR A 237 17.08 -0.48 1.57
CA THR A 237 16.76 0.94 1.38
C THR A 237 16.19 1.51 2.66
N THR A 238 16.40 2.80 2.88
CA THR A 238 15.67 3.55 3.88
C THR A 238 14.46 4.18 3.18
N GLU A 239 13.27 3.63 3.38
CA GLU A 239 12.02 4.25 2.93
C GLU A 239 11.37 4.99 4.09
N GLU A 240 11.31 6.32 4.01
CA GLU A 240 10.59 7.14 4.99
C GLU A 240 9.07 7.14 4.78
N SER A 241 8.58 6.52 3.71
CA SER A 241 7.17 6.57 3.28
C SER A 241 6.19 5.83 4.19
N GLN A 242 6.66 5.07 5.18
CA GLN A 242 5.79 4.23 6.01
C GLN A 242 5.53 4.80 7.43
N GLY A 243 5.48 6.10 7.56
CA GLY A 243 5.14 6.75 8.82
C GLY A 243 6.23 6.62 9.88
N LEU A 244 5.91 6.04 11.05
CA LEU A 244 6.86 5.88 12.16
C LEU A 244 7.87 4.75 11.98
N LYS A 245 7.72 3.93 10.94
CA LYS A 245 8.64 2.83 10.65
C LYS A 245 9.87 3.36 9.95
N THR A 246 11.02 2.81 10.27
CA THR A 246 12.22 2.99 9.44
C THR A 246 12.05 2.07 8.24
N GLY A 247 12.31 2.52 7.04
CA GLY A 247 12.26 1.66 5.87
C GLY A 247 13.31 0.55 5.87
N PHE A 248 14.27 0.65 6.77
CA PHE A 248 15.24 -0.39 7.09
C PHE A 248 14.81 -1.04 8.39
N ASP A 249 13.86 -1.92 8.34
CA ASP A 249 13.46 -2.70 9.49
C ASP A 249 13.95 -4.15 9.37
N ALA A 250 14.14 -4.81 10.50
CA ALA A 250 14.45 -6.23 10.54
C ALA A 250 13.20 -7.10 10.28
N ALA A 251 12.20 -6.54 9.63
CA ALA A 251 10.91 -7.17 9.42
C ALA A 251 11.01 -8.53 8.73
N TRP A 252 11.94 -8.66 7.80
CA TRP A 252 12.22 -9.93 7.14
C TRP A 252 12.76 -11.00 8.10
N ALA A 253 13.59 -10.65 9.09
CA ALA A 253 14.01 -11.57 10.14
C ALA A 253 12.83 -11.96 11.03
N LEU A 254 11.98 -10.99 11.36
CA LEU A 254 10.79 -11.19 12.19
C LEU A 254 9.78 -12.08 11.50
N ASN A 255 9.53 -11.87 10.23
CA ASN A 255 8.55 -12.65 9.47
C ASN A 255 8.96 -14.11 9.21
N PHE A 256 10.25 -14.43 9.26
CA PHE A 256 10.71 -15.82 9.27
C PHE A 256 10.57 -16.49 10.64
N LYS A 257 10.64 -15.72 11.73
CA LYS A 257 10.60 -16.26 13.11
C LYS A 257 9.19 -16.35 13.69
N TYR A 258 8.32 -15.37 13.40
CA TYR A 258 7.08 -15.13 14.13
C TYR A 258 5.85 -15.14 13.24
N ASN A 259 4.76 -15.72 13.75
CA ASN A 259 3.42 -15.63 13.18
C ASN A 259 2.72 -14.38 13.73
N TRP A 260 3.13 -13.20 13.34
CA TRP A 260 2.50 -11.98 13.80
C TRP A 260 1.23 -11.65 13.03
N VAL A 261 0.27 -11.01 13.69
CA VAL A 261 -1.02 -10.60 13.10
C VAL A 261 -0.87 -9.52 12.02
N ALA A 262 0.26 -8.81 12.01
CA ALA A 262 0.65 -7.90 10.96
C ALA A 262 2.04 -8.25 10.45
N ASN A 263 2.34 -7.97 9.19
CA ASN A 263 3.60 -8.35 8.55
C ASN A 263 4.85 -7.86 9.28
N ASN A 264 4.77 -6.73 9.97
CA ASN A 264 5.90 -6.07 10.64
C ASN A 264 5.61 -5.82 12.13
N GLY A 265 4.63 -6.51 12.70
CA GLY A 265 4.14 -6.22 14.04
C GLY A 265 3.19 -5.03 14.08
N LEU A 266 2.91 -4.53 15.26
CA LEU A 266 2.16 -3.30 15.51
C LEU A 266 3.12 -2.11 15.56
N ASP A 267 2.57 -0.89 15.58
CA ASP A 267 3.41 0.31 15.69
C ASP A 267 4.12 0.39 17.06
N TYR A 268 5.10 1.24 17.16
CA TYR A 268 5.90 1.51 18.38
C TYR A 268 6.59 0.28 18.96
N GLY A 269 6.95 -0.70 18.12
CA GLY A 269 7.63 -1.92 18.54
C GLY A 269 6.77 -2.87 19.36
N LEU A 270 5.46 -2.74 19.26
CA LEU A 270 4.50 -3.71 19.76
C LEU A 270 4.30 -4.82 18.74
N ALA A 271 3.89 -5.98 19.19
CA ALA A 271 3.53 -7.12 18.34
C ALA A 271 2.41 -7.94 18.98
N ALA A 272 1.72 -8.73 18.18
CA ALA A 272 0.78 -9.72 18.64
C ALA A 272 0.89 -10.96 17.76
N ASN A 273 0.94 -12.13 18.37
CA ASN A 273 0.97 -13.39 17.64
C ASN A 273 -0.41 -13.74 17.09
N TYR A 274 -0.42 -14.39 15.94
CA TYR A 274 -1.65 -14.86 15.30
C TYR A 274 -2.49 -15.76 16.21
N ASP A 275 -1.83 -16.63 16.99
CA ASP A 275 -2.50 -17.58 17.89
C ASP A 275 -3.07 -16.91 19.16
N THR A 276 -2.53 -15.75 19.55
CA THR A 276 -2.98 -14.98 20.73
C THR A 276 -3.08 -13.48 20.38
N PRO A 277 -3.95 -13.09 19.45
CA PRO A 277 -3.96 -11.73 18.89
C PRO A 277 -4.35 -10.64 19.90
N SER A 278 -5.00 -11.00 21.01
CA SER A 278 -5.34 -10.08 22.10
C SER A 278 -4.20 -9.83 23.09
N GLU A 279 -3.10 -10.58 22.98
CA GLU A 279 -1.94 -10.46 23.86
C GLU A 279 -0.86 -9.62 23.17
N VAL A 280 -0.78 -8.33 23.53
CA VAL A 280 0.24 -7.42 22.99
C VAL A 280 1.59 -7.70 23.64
N TYR A 281 2.58 -7.89 22.81
CA TYR A 281 3.96 -8.18 23.17
C TYR A 281 4.85 -6.98 22.90
N ASP A 282 5.69 -6.60 23.87
CA ASP A 282 6.64 -5.51 23.73
C ASP A 282 7.95 -6.00 23.12
N TYR A 283 7.99 -6.03 21.79
CA TYR A 283 9.11 -6.57 21.05
C TYR A 283 10.40 -5.77 21.27
N TRP A 284 10.36 -4.42 21.21
CA TRP A 284 11.58 -3.62 21.35
C TRP A 284 12.25 -3.72 22.72
N TYR A 285 11.50 -4.16 23.76
CA TYR A 285 12.02 -4.35 25.11
C TYR A 285 12.27 -5.82 25.45
N SER A 286 12.16 -6.70 24.46
CA SER A 286 12.40 -8.14 24.64
C SER A 286 13.86 -8.55 24.38
N ASP A 287 14.21 -9.78 24.79
CA ASP A 287 15.48 -10.41 24.45
C ASP A 287 15.53 -10.79 22.96
N ASP A 288 14.38 -11.13 22.36
CA ASP A 288 14.27 -11.45 20.93
C ASP A 288 14.73 -10.29 20.05
N PHE A 289 14.39 -9.05 20.41
CA PHE A 289 14.87 -7.87 19.70
C PHE A 289 16.40 -7.77 19.71
N VAL A 290 17.02 -8.04 20.87
CA VAL A 290 18.49 -8.03 20.99
C VAL A 290 19.11 -9.08 20.09
N ASP A 291 18.54 -10.29 20.06
CA ASP A 291 19.05 -11.40 19.22
C ASP A 291 18.88 -11.09 17.73
N ASP A 292 17.79 -10.46 17.33
CA ASP A 292 17.57 -10.04 15.95
C ASP A 292 18.53 -8.93 15.53
N MET A 293 18.79 -7.96 16.41
CA MET A 293 19.80 -6.92 16.14
C MET A 293 21.23 -7.50 16.04
N LYS A 294 21.56 -8.53 16.84
CA LYS A 294 22.83 -9.26 16.71
C LYS A 294 22.93 -10.02 15.38
N LEU A 295 21.82 -10.57 14.87
CA LEU A 295 21.77 -11.17 13.54
C LEU A 295 22.02 -10.12 12.45
N MET A 296 21.38 -8.95 12.53
CA MET A 296 21.62 -7.85 11.59
C MET A 296 23.09 -7.41 11.59
N LYS A 297 23.66 -7.26 12.77
CA LYS A 297 25.10 -6.94 12.92
C LYS A 297 25.99 -7.99 12.25
N LYS A 298 25.71 -9.28 12.48
CA LYS A 298 26.43 -10.38 11.83
C LYS A 298 26.37 -10.28 10.31
N TRP A 299 25.20 -10.01 9.74
CA TRP A 299 25.01 -9.95 8.30
C TRP A 299 25.62 -8.70 7.67
N ALA A 300 25.58 -7.57 8.35
CA ALA A 300 26.31 -6.37 7.95
C ALA A 300 27.83 -6.60 7.95
N ASP A 301 28.37 -7.27 8.97
CA ASP A 301 29.79 -7.63 9.05
C ASP A 301 30.19 -8.66 7.97
N LEU A 302 29.29 -9.55 7.60
CA LEU A 302 29.44 -10.43 6.45
C LEU A 302 29.37 -9.68 5.11
N GLY A 303 28.99 -8.40 5.10
CA GLY A 303 28.93 -7.57 3.90
C GLY A 303 27.76 -7.94 2.99
N PHE A 304 26.63 -8.35 3.53
CA PHE A 304 25.44 -8.64 2.74
C PHE A 304 24.85 -7.37 2.10
N TRP A 305 25.08 -6.22 2.70
CA TRP A 305 24.77 -4.89 2.16
C TRP A 305 25.89 -3.89 2.39
N SER A 306 25.78 -2.73 1.77
CA SER A 306 26.74 -1.65 1.88
C SER A 306 26.73 -1.02 3.27
N LYS A 307 27.88 -0.53 3.71
CA LYS A 307 27.97 0.33 4.90
C LYS A 307 27.30 1.70 4.73
N SER A 308 26.99 2.07 3.49
CA SER A 308 26.22 3.28 3.15
C SER A 308 24.70 3.06 3.12
N ALA A 309 24.21 1.89 3.50
CA ALA A 309 22.80 1.51 3.40
C ALA A 309 21.83 2.54 3.98
N LEU A 310 22.20 3.18 5.09
CA LEU A 310 21.35 4.22 5.72
C LEU A 310 21.25 5.52 4.89
N SER A 311 22.09 5.72 3.90
CA SER A 311 22.04 6.86 2.98
C SER A 311 21.58 6.47 1.57
N ASP A 312 21.36 5.19 1.33
CA ASP A 312 20.91 4.67 0.04
C ASP A 312 19.38 4.73 -0.01
N THR A 313 18.84 5.84 -0.49
CA THR A 313 17.40 6.13 -0.49
C THR A 313 16.66 5.65 -1.74
N ASN A 314 17.35 5.09 -2.73
CA ASN A 314 16.73 4.65 -3.99
C ASN A 314 17.50 3.49 -4.63
N ASN A 315 17.28 2.28 -4.15
CA ASN A 315 17.82 1.04 -4.73
C ASN A 315 16.76 0.17 -5.40
N SER A 316 15.56 0.69 -5.64
CA SER A 316 14.43 -0.06 -6.18
C SER A 316 14.74 -0.77 -7.51
N ASP A 317 15.65 -0.21 -8.31
CA ASP A 317 16.06 -0.77 -9.59
C ASP A 317 17.28 -1.70 -9.52
N ALA A 318 17.90 -1.89 -8.35
CA ALA A 318 19.12 -2.67 -8.26
C ALA A 318 18.92 -4.13 -8.64
N TYR A 319 17.87 -4.77 -8.18
CA TYR A 319 17.53 -6.15 -8.55
C TYR A 319 17.18 -6.27 -10.03
N LYS A 320 16.29 -5.41 -10.54
CA LYS A 320 15.90 -5.31 -11.93
C LYS A 320 17.11 -5.21 -12.88
N ASN A 321 18.13 -4.45 -12.47
CA ASN A 321 19.35 -4.25 -13.24
C ASN A 321 20.43 -5.31 -12.95
N GLY A 322 20.15 -6.35 -12.16
CA GLY A 322 21.08 -7.41 -11.82
C GLY A 322 22.25 -6.98 -10.92
N LEU A 323 22.12 -5.82 -10.26
CA LEU A 323 23.16 -5.29 -9.35
C LEU A 323 23.15 -5.98 -7.99
N CYS A 324 22.06 -6.63 -7.62
CA CYS A 324 21.97 -7.50 -6.45
C CYS A 324 21.27 -8.82 -6.79
N VAL A 325 21.37 -9.82 -5.91
CA VAL A 325 20.84 -11.16 -6.14
C VAL A 325 19.56 -11.46 -5.38
N ALA A 326 19.19 -10.61 -4.44
CA ALA A 326 17.95 -10.75 -3.70
C ALA A 326 17.44 -9.39 -3.19
N GLU A 327 16.14 -9.33 -2.98
CA GLU A 327 15.44 -8.25 -2.30
C GLU A 327 14.52 -8.85 -1.24
N VAL A 328 14.54 -8.29 -0.04
CA VAL A 328 13.84 -8.83 1.13
C VAL A 328 12.77 -7.90 1.70
N ALA A 329 13.00 -6.59 1.68
CA ALA A 329 12.07 -5.61 2.23
C ALA A 329 10.99 -5.21 1.24
N GLY A 330 9.75 -5.07 1.70
CA GLY A 330 8.63 -4.57 0.90
C GLY A 330 8.28 -5.43 -0.32
N GLN A 331 8.64 -6.71 -0.33
CA GLN A 331 8.36 -7.62 -1.44
C GLN A 331 6.99 -8.28 -1.27
N ASN A 332 6.34 -8.59 -2.39
CA ASN A 332 5.07 -9.29 -2.43
C ASN A 332 4.92 -10.04 -3.77
N PRO A 333 3.91 -10.91 -3.94
CA PRO A 333 3.69 -11.65 -5.18
C PRO A 333 3.56 -10.79 -6.44
N ASN A 334 2.95 -9.61 -6.35
CA ASN A 334 2.81 -8.71 -7.50
C ASN A 334 4.16 -8.17 -7.97
N LYS A 335 5.06 -7.85 -7.03
CA LYS A 335 6.44 -7.46 -7.38
C LYS A 335 7.25 -8.60 -8.02
N GLN A 336 6.90 -9.86 -7.76
CA GLN A 336 7.47 -11.01 -8.47
C GLN A 336 7.00 -11.07 -9.93
N ILE A 337 5.73 -10.77 -10.20
CA ILE A 337 5.22 -10.69 -11.57
C ILE A 337 6.04 -9.65 -12.37
N THR A 338 6.21 -8.47 -11.80
CA THR A 338 7.02 -7.40 -12.41
C THR A 338 8.47 -7.85 -12.62
N ALA A 339 9.10 -8.52 -11.64
CA ALA A 339 10.49 -8.96 -11.76
C ALA A 339 10.71 -10.00 -12.88
N ILE A 340 9.75 -10.90 -13.08
CA ILE A 340 9.80 -11.86 -14.21
C ILE A 340 9.77 -11.12 -15.53
N ALA A 341 8.86 -10.16 -15.69
CA ALA A 341 8.76 -9.35 -16.91
C ALA A 341 10.03 -8.52 -17.15
N ASP A 342 10.58 -7.88 -16.10
CA ASP A 342 11.81 -7.10 -16.19
C ASP A 342 13.00 -7.95 -16.64
N PHE A 343 13.15 -9.17 -16.12
CA PHE A 343 14.24 -10.07 -16.48
C PHE A 343 14.08 -10.65 -17.90
N GLU A 344 12.86 -10.94 -18.34
CA GLU A 344 12.57 -11.32 -19.72
C GLU A 344 12.96 -10.18 -20.68
N ASN A 345 12.58 -8.94 -20.35
CA ASN A 345 12.90 -7.75 -21.15
C ASN A 345 14.41 -7.44 -21.17
N ALA A 346 15.13 -7.69 -20.07
CA ALA A 346 16.58 -7.52 -20.02
C ALA A 346 17.34 -8.49 -20.94
N GLY A 347 16.73 -9.64 -21.28
CA GLY A 347 17.29 -10.60 -22.24
C GLY A 347 18.63 -11.23 -21.83
N GLN A 348 18.96 -11.21 -20.51
CA GLN A 348 20.23 -11.71 -19.99
C GLN A 348 20.18 -13.19 -19.56
N GLY A 349 19.03 -13.84 -19.68
CA GLY A 349 18.81 -15.20 -19.20
C GLY A 349 18.73 -15.29 -17.68
N TRP A 350 18.43 -14.18 -17.01
CA TRP A 350 18.18 -14.16 -15.57
C TRP A 350 16.82 -14.74 -15.24
N GLU A 351 16.73 -15.41 -14.11
CA GLU A 351 15.47 -15.97 -13.63
C GLU A 351 15.20 -15.47 -12.21
N SER A 352 13.99 -14.94 -11.98
CA SER A 352 13.51 -14.51 -10.67
C SER A 352 12.62 -15.57 -10.07
N ALA A 353 12.80 -15.85 -8.77
CA ALA A 353 11.86 -16.62 -7.96
C ALA A 353 11.51 -15.84 -6.68
N TYR A 354 10.43 -16.25 -6.03
CA TYR A 354 9.90 -15.63 -4.84
C TYR A 354 9.47 -16.70 -3.83
N VAL A 355 9.75 -16.43 -2.56
CA VAL A 355 9.25 -17.20 -1.43
C VAL A 355 8.71 -16.24 -0.37
N ALA A 356 7.44 -16.41 0.04
CA ALA A 356 6.86 -15.62 1.10
C ALA A 356 7.36 -16.09 2.47
N TYR A 357 7.65 -15.16 3.38
CA TYR A 357 8.10 -15.50 4.73
C TYR A 357 7.12 -16.42 5.46
N GLY A 358 5.83 -16.15 5.31
CA GLY A 358 4.78 -16.93 5.95
C GLY A 358 4.64 -18.37 5.46
N GLU A 359 5.23 -18.74 4.32
CA GLU A 359 5.17 -20.12 3.81
C GLU A 359 5.80 -21.12 4.78
N THR A 360 6.92 -20.77 5.38
CA THR A 360 7.61 -21.60 6.37
C THR A 360 6.77 -21.82 7.62
N ASN A 361 6.04 -20.80 8.05
CA ASN A 361 5.17 -20.85 9.22
C ASN A 361 3.75 -21.36 8.90
N GLY A 362 3.42 -21.55 7.62
CA GLY A 362 2.10 -21.94 7.15
C GLY A 362 1.04 -20.85 7.25
N VAL A 363 1.46 -19.58 7.33
CA VAL A 363 0.61 -18.41 7.54
C VAL A 363 0.80 -17.43 6.38
N ILE A 364 -0.25 -17.23 5.58
CA ILE A 364 -0.29 -16.21 4.52
C ILE A 364 -1.49 -15.32 4.79
N TYR A 365 -1.25 -14.03 4.93
CA TYR A 365 -2.33 -13.07 5.14
C TYR A 365 -2.94 -12.67 3.80
N PRO A 366 -4.28 -12.82 3.63
CA PRO A 366 -4.96 -12.11 2.54
C PRO A 366 -4.76 -10.61 2.74
N GLY A 367 -4.70 -9.87 1.65
CA GLY A 367 -4.66 -8.41 1.70
C GLY A 367 -5.87 -7.87 2.45
N HIS A 368 -5.65 -6.82 3.24
CA HIS A 368 -6.73 -6.16 3.93
C HIS A 368 -7.65 -5.48 2.91
N ALA A 369 -8.97 -5.56 3.09
CA ALA A 369 -9.91 -4.96 2.15
C ALA A 369 -9.67 -3.46 1.94
N THR A 370 -9.27 -2.72 2.98
CA THR A 370 -8.92 -1.30 2.88
C THR A 370 -7.56 -1.00 2.28
N GLN A 371 -6.85 -2.01 1.76
CA GLN A 371 -5.58 -1.74 1.06
C GLN A 371 -5.79 -0.96 -0.23
N ASN A 372 -6.90 -1.20 -0.92
CA ASN A 372 -7.29 -0.50 -2.13
C ASN A 372 -8.81 -0.36 -2.15
N GLY A 373 -9.31 0.83 -1.95
CA GLY A 373 -10.74 1.10 -1.97
C GLY A 373 -11.06 2.50 -2.48
N THR A 374 -12.34 2.79 -2.57
CA THR A 374 -12.88 4.09 -2.98
C THR A 374 -13.79 4.64 -1.90
N ALA A 375 -13.61 5.90 -1.52
CA ALA A 375 -14.54 6.63 -0.67
C ALA A 375 -15.22 7.76 -1.46
N ILE A 376 -16.38 8.18 -0.97
CA ILE A 376 -17.06 9.41 -1.41
C ILE A 376 -16.66 10.51 -0.44
N VAL A 377 -16.10 11.59 -0.96
CA VAL A 377 -15.60 12.71 -0.15
C VAL A 377 -16.78 13.46 0.47
N ARG A 378 -16.67 13.78 1.75
CA ARG A 378 -17.68 14.58 2.45
C ARG A 378 -17.88 15.91 1.73
N GLY A 379 -19.13 16.23 1.40
CA GLY A 379 -19.49 17.42 0.64
C GLY A 379 -19.64 17.18 -0.87
N CYS A 380 -19.49 15.93 -1.34
CA CYS A 380 -20.00 15.53 -2.65
C CYS A 380 -21.47 15.93 -2.77
N LYS A 381 -21.86 16.59 -3.87
CA LYS A 381 -23.22 17.13 -4.04
C LYS A 381 -24.24 16.04 -4.34
N ASP A 382 -23.79 14.97 -4.97
CA ASP A 382 -24.63 13.88 -5.46
C ASP A 382 -24.02 12.53 -5.02
N PRO A 383 -23.94 12.25 -3.69
CA PRO A 383 -23.26 11.05 -3.18
C PRO A 383 -23.94 9.74 -3.62
N GLU A 384 -25.27 9.73 -3.76
CA GLU A 384 -26.01 8.59 -4.31
C GLU A 384 -25.62 8.33 -5.77
N ARG A 385 -25.45 9.38 -6.57
CA ARG A 385 -25.02 9.24 -7.96
C ARG A 385 -23.56 8.80 -8.05
N ALA A 386 -22.68 9.29 -7.18
CA ALA A 386 -21.30 8.86 -7.08
C ALA A 386 -21.22 7.36 -6.73
N LEU A 387 -22.04 6.88 -5.80
CA LEU A 387 -22.10 5.46 -5.46
C LEU A 387 -22.66 4.59 -6.60
N LEU A 388 -23.65 5.09 -7.34
CA LEU A 388 -24.20 4.39 -8.51
C LEU A 388 -23.16 4.28 -9.64
N VAL A 389 -22.36 5.34 -9.87
CA VAL A 389 -21.24 5.32 -10.81
C VAL A 389 -20.17 4.31 -10.36
N LEU A 390 -19.83 4.28 -9.08
CA LEU A 390 -18.90 3.30 -8.53
C LEU A 390 -19.41 1.86 -8.73
N GLN A 391 -20.72 1.63 -8.51
CA GLN A 391 -21.37 0.34 -8.81
C GLN A 391 -21.20 -0.02 -10.30
N ALA A 392 -21.46 0.92 -11.21
CA ALA A 392 -21.30 0.66 -12.64
C ALA A 392 -19.85 0.34 -13.00
N MET A 393 -18.87 1.07 -12.43
CA MET A 393 -17.45 0.85 -12.71
C MET A 393 -16.93 -0.48 -12.15
N LEU A 394 -17.51 -1.00 -11.07
CA LEU A 394 -17.09 -2.27 -10.47
C LEU A 394 -17.91 -3.47 -10.94
N CYS A 395 -19.25 -3.33 -11.09
CA CYS A 395 -20.15 -4.47 -11.34
C CYS A 395 -20.46 -4.69 -12.82
N ASP A 396 -20.22 -3.72 -13.69
CA ASP A 396 -20.44 -3.91 -15.13
C ASP A 396 -19.17 -4.38 -15.82
N ASP A 397 -19.19 -5.56 -16.40
CA ASP A 397 -18.03 -6.21 -17.03
C ASP A 397 -17.42 -5.35 -18.16
N GLU A 398 -18.25 -4.68 -18.97
CA GLU A 398 -17.79 -3.85 -20.07
C GLU A 398 -17.14 -2.58 -19.54
N ILE A 399 -17.78 -1.91 -18.60
CA ILE A 399 -17.26 -0.69 -17.98
C ILE A 399 -15.99 -0.99 -17.18
N ASN A 400 -15.98 -2.04 -16.37
CA ASN A 400 -14.80 -2.44 -15.62
C ASN A 400 -13.63 -2.79 -16.53
N SER A 401 -13.91 -3.47 -17.66
CA SER A 401 -12.86 -3.77 -18.64
C SER A 401 -12.28 -2.51 -19.30
N ILE A 402 -13.10 -1.48 -19.57
CA ILE A 402 -12.62 -0.18 -20.07
C ILE A 402 -11.70 0.48 -19.02
N VAL A 403 -12.11 0.47 -17.76
CA VAL A 403 -11.33 1.05 -16.66
C VAL A 403 -9.98 0.35 -16.49
N GLN A 404 -9.96 -0.98 -16.56
CA GLN A 404 -8.77 -1.77 -16.28
C GLN A 404 -7.84 -1.93 -17.49
N TYR A 405 -8.41 -2.05 -18.68
CA TYR A 405 -7.65 -2.49 -19.86
C TYR A 405 -7.75 -1.54 -21.06
N GLY A 406 -8.59 -0.51 -20.97
CA GLY A 406 -8.86 0.41 -22.07
C GLY A 406 -9.84 -0.16 -23.10
N ILE A 407 -9.71 0.25 -24.34
CA ILE A 407 -10.65 -0.07 -25.43
C ILE A 407 -10.19 -1.36 -26.14
N LYS A 408 -11.04 -2.40 -26.08
CA LYS A 408 -10.78 -3.67 -26.74
C LYS A 408 -10.65 -3.49 -28.26
N GLY A 409 -9.65 -4.13 -28.84
CA GLY A 409 -9.31 -4.00 -30.27
C GLY A 409 -8.47 -2.76 -30.62
N THR A 410 -8.30 -1.82 -29.66
CA THR A 410 -7.41 -0.67 -29.77
C THR A 410 -6.19 -0.84 -28.88
N HIS A 411 -6.40 -1.02 -27.57
CA HIS A 411 -5.34 -1.17 -26.58
C HIS A 411 -5.03 -2.62 -26.27
N TYR A 412 -6.05 -3.48 -26.21
CA TYR A 412 -5.89 -4.88 -25.86
C TYR A 412 -6.80 -5.81 -26.65
N ASP A 413 -6.48 -7.10 -26.61
CA ASP A 413 -7.35 -8.20 -26.98
C ASP A 413 -7.17 -9.36 -25.97
N VAL A 414 -8.05 -10.36 -26.04
CA VAL A 414 -7.99 -11.56 -25.22
C VAL A 414 -7.75 -12.76 -26.15
N VAL A 415 -6.62 -13.41 -25.98
CA VAL A 415 -6.24 -14.59 -26.76
C VAL A 415 -6.06 -15.77 -25.81
N ASP A 416 -6.84 -16.83 -26.03
CA ASP A 416 -6.86 -18.04 -25.20
C ASP A 416 -7.13 -17.70 -23.69
N GLY A 417 -7.98 -16.69 -23.43
CA GLY A 417 -8.33 -16.25 -22.10
C GLY A 417 -7.28 -15.36 -21.40
N ILE A 418 -6.21 -14.98 -22.10
CA ILE A 418 -5.11 -14.18 -21.57
C ILE A 418 -5.15 -12.78 -22.18
N TYR A 419 -4.97 -11.76 -21.33
CA TYR A 419 -4.79 -10.37 -21.76
C TYR A 419 -3.54 -10.23 -22.64
N LYS A 420 -3.67 -9.47 -23.70
CA LYS A 420 -2.58 -9.06 -24.56
C LYS A 420 -2.69 -7.61 -24.92
N ASN A 421 -1.66 -6.84 -24.63
CA ASN A 421 -1.56 -5.47 -25.13
C ASN A 421 -1.18 -5.49 -26.60
N LEU A 422 -1.98 -4.84 -27.45
CA LEU A 422 -1.79 -4.87 -28.90
C LEU A 422 -0.57 -4.07 -29.35
N GLN A 423 -0.19 -3.03 -28.62
CA GLN A 423 0.97 -2.21 -28.91
C GLN A 423 2.27 -2.92 -28.50
N GLU A 424 2.29 -3.60 -27.33
CA GLU A 424 3.43 -4.43 -26.94
C GLU A 424 3.67 -5.58 -27.94
N GLU A 425 2.60 -6.24 -28.41
CA GLU A 425 2.71 -7.29 -29.46
C GLU A 425 3.27 -6.71 -30.78
N ALA A 426 3.04 -5.41 -31.06
CA ALA A 426 3.63 -4.70 -32.19
C ALA A 426 5.06 -4.18 -31.93
N GLY A 427 5.58 -4.31 -30.73
CA GLY A 427 6.89 -3.77 -30.33
C GLY A 427 6.86 -2.26 -30.03
N GLU A 428 5.70 -1.73 -29.68
CA GLU A 428 5.49 -0.32 -29.34
C GLU A 428 5.27 -0.16 -27.83
N THR A 429 5.45 1.03 -27.30
CA THR A 429 5.13 1.35 -25.91
C THR A 429 3.62 1.49 -25.77
N PRO A 430 2.97 0.81 -24.80
CA PRO A 430 1.55 0.96 -24.56
C PRO A 430 1.14 2.39 -24.27
N THR A 431 0.14 2.92 -24.97
CA THR A 431 -0.50 4.20 -24.67
C THR A 431 -1.54 4.06 -23.56
N PHE A 432 -2.07 2.84 -23.38
CA PHE A 432 -2.89 2.44 -22.24
C PHE A 432 -2.45 1.04 -21.79
N PRO A 433 -1.63 0.92 -20.74
CA PRO A 433 -1.15 -0.38 -20.25
C PRO A 433 -2.24 -1.14 -19.47
N TYR A 434 -1.93 -2.34 -19.04
CA TYR A 434 -2.73 -3.09 -18.07
C TYR A 434 -2.93 -2.25 -16.81
N GLU A 435 -4.19 -2.12 -16.34
CA GLU A 435 -4.56 -1.21 -15.25
C GLU A 435 -4.14 0.25 -15.50
N GLY A 436 -4.34 0.73 -16.73
CA GLY A 436 -3.79 2.00 -17.21
C GLY A 436 -4.22 3.23 -16.41
N PHE A 437 -5.39 3.23 -15.81
CA PHE A 437 -5.83 4.30 -14.91
C PHE A 437 -5.27 4.19 -13.49
N ASN A 438 -4.42 3.21 -13.19
CA ASN A 438 -3.93 2.94 -11.83
C ASN A 438 -5.06 2.74 -10.79
N THR A 439 -6.21 2.29 -11.24
CA THR A 439 -7.42 2.12 -10.41
C THR A 439 -7.43 0.78 -9.70
N TRP A 440 -6.43 0.52 -8.86
CA TRP A 440 -6.38 -0.72 -8.06
C TRP A 440 -7.58 -0.88 -7.14
N ASN A 441 -8.18 0.23 -6.74
CA ASN A 441 -9.43 0.29 -5.98
C ASN A 441 -10.67 -0.16 -6.77
N LEU A 442 -10.58 -0.25 -8.11
CA LEU A 442 -11.65 -0.71 -8.98
C LEU A 442 -11.38 -2.11 -9.58
N ARG A 443 -10.45 -2.84 -9.02
CA ARG A 443 -10.18 -4.23 -9.41
C ARG A 443 -11.36 -5.12 -9.04
N ASN A 444 -11.89 -5.84 -10.03
CA ASN A 444 -12.90 -6.87 -9.82
C ASN A 444 -12.31 -8.25 -10.12
N GLY A 445 -12.33 -9.14 -9.13
CA GLY A 445 -11.79 -10.50 -9.25
C GLY A 445 -12.51 -11.36 -10.29
N GLU A 446 -13.79 -11.08 -10.57
CA GLU A 446 -14.58 -11.82 -11.55
C GLU A 446 -14.26 -11.42 -13.00
N THR A 447 -13.88 -10.17 -13.24
CA THR A 447 -13.52 -9.64 -14.56
C THR A 447 -12.03 -9.63 -14.85
N LYS A 448 -11.22 -10.08 -13.88
CA LYS A 448 -9.77 -10.12 -14.03
C LYS A 448 -9.33 -10.92 -15.25
N LEU A 449 -8.63 -10.25 -16.16
CA LEU A 449 -7.94 -10.91 -17.26
C LEU A 449 -6.52 -11.28 -16.83
N PRO A 450 -6.17 -12.59 -16.78
CA PRO A 450 -4.83 -12.99 -16.40
C PRO A 450 -3.80 -12.56 -17.46
N GLN A 451 -2.63 -12.13 -16.98
CA GLN A 451 -1.47 -11.90 -17.83
C GLN A 451 -0.67 -13.20 -18.02
N LYS A 452 0.20 -13.23 -19.02
CA LYS A 452 1.09 -14.39 -19.28
C LYS A 452 1.96 -14.75 -18.07
N THR A 453 2.37 -13.75 -17.29
CA THR A 453 3.15 -13.93 -16.06
C THR A 453 2.32 -14.53 -14.94
N ASP A 454 1.03 -14.20 -14.84
CA ASP A 454 0.12 -14.80 -13.86
C ASP A 454 0.00 -16.32 -14.07
N VAL A 455 -0.06 -16.75 -15.31
CA VAL A 455 -0.12 -18.18 -15.65
C VAL A 455 1.13 -18.93 -15.19
N LYS A 456 2.31 -18.30 -15.29
CA LYS A 456 3.57 -18.88 -14.78
C LYS A 456 3.61 -19.02 -13.26
N LEU A 457 2.86 -18.17 -12.56
CA LEU A 457 2.83 -18.10 -11.10
C LEU A 457 1.59 -18.76 -10.49
N GLN A 458 0.75 -19.40 -11.30
CA GLN A 458 -0.53 -19.96 -10.87
C GLN A 458 -0.37 -20.92 -9.69
N GLU A 459 0.64 -21.80 -9.72
CA GLU A 459 0.91 -22.73 -8.60
C GLU A 459 1.23 -21.99 -7.29
N MET A 460 1.93 -20.86 -7.36
CA MET A 460 2.23 -20.01 -6.21
C MET A 460 0.94 -19.37 -5.68
N PHE A 461 0.12 -18.79 -6.55
CA PHE A 461 -1.15 -18.18 -6.16
C PHE A 461 -2.14 -19.20 -5.58
N ASP A 462 -2.24 -20.39 -6.18
CA ASP A 462 -3.07 -21.48 -5.66
C ASP A 462 -2.63 -21.92 -4.25
N LYS A 463 -1.32 -22.02 -4.03
CA LYS A 463 -0.75 -22.31 -2.72
C LYS A 463 -1.09 -21.22 -1.69
N TYR A 464 -0.97 -19.95 -2.08
CA TYR A 464 -1.28 -18.83 -1.19
C TYR A 464 -2.77 -18.74 -0.88
N ALA A 465 -3.63 -19.02 -1.85
CA ALA A 465 -5.08 -19.11 -1.63
C ALA A 465 -5.41 -20.16 -0.55
N VAL A 466 -4.82 -21.35 -0.66
CA VAL A 466 -5.03 -22.43 0.34
C VAL A 466 -4.49 -22.04 1.72
N LEU A 467 -3.33 -21.38 1.79
CA LEU A 467 -2.74 -20.94 3.05
C LEU A 467 -3.54 -19.77 3.64
N GLY A 468 -3.97 -18.82 2.81
CA GLY A 468 -4.78 -17.67 3.22
C GLY A 468 -6.12 -18.07 3.83
N GLU A 469 -6.78 -19.10 3.27
CA GLU A 469 -8.01 -19.64 3.87
C GLU A 469 -7.80 -20.19 5.28
N LYS A 470 -6.63 -20.78 5.56
CA LYS A 470 -6.29 -21.31 6.90
C LYS A 470 -5.98 -20.20 7.90
N THR A 471 -5.53 -19.05 7.42
CA THR A 471 -5.10 -17.93 8.26
C THR A 471 -6.18 -16.86 8.43
N LYS A 472 -7.39 -17.08 7.92
CA LYS A 472 -8.53 -16.21 8.24
C LYS A 472 -8.79 -16.27 9.75
N PHE A 473 -8.71 -15.12 10.39
CA PHE A 473 -9.23 -14.99 11.74
C PHE A 473 -10.71 -15.42 11.75
N PRO A 474 -11.19 -16.11 12.78
CA PRO A 474 -12.50 -16.78 12.75
C PRO A 474 -13.67 -15.87 12.42
N ASN A 475 -13.55 -14.56 12.56
CA ASN A 475 -14.59 -13.60 12.18
C ASN A 475 -14.05 -12.23 11.74
N VAL A 476 -13.16 -11.61 12.50
CA VAL A 476 -12.60 -10.27 12.23
C VAL A 476 -11.21 -10.23 12.85
N ASN A 477 -10.23 -9.70 12.13
CA ASN A 477 -8.95 -9.36 12.74
C ASN A 477 -9.22 -8.24 13.77
N ILE A 478 -8.83 -8.44 15.02
CA ILE A 478 -9.08 -7.47 16.09
C ILE A 478 -8.41 -6.10 15.86
N TYR A 479 -7.46 -6.04 14.93
CA TYR A 479 -6.77 -4.82 14.52
C TYR A 479 -7.38 -4.22 13.24
N ASP A 480 -8.37 -4.87 12.63
CA ASP A 480 -9.08 -4.33 11.48
C ASP A 480 -9.90 -3.11 11.92
N GLY A 481 -9.73 -2.02 11.17
CA GLY A 481 -10.40 -0.75 11.50
C GLY A 481 -9.81 -0.02 12.72
N PHE A 482 -8.74 -0.55 13.34
CA PHE A 482 -8.00 0.23 14.31
C PHE A 482 -7.32 1.41 13.62
N SER A 483 -7.58 2.60 14.15
CA SER A 483 -6.96 3.84 13.70
C SER A 483 -6.43 4.58 14.90
N GLU A 484 -5.13 4.83 14.89
CA GLU A 484 -4.48 5.62 15.93
C GLU A 484 -4.98 7.08 15.89
N ASN A 485 -5.51 7.57 17.00
CA ASN A 485 -5.79 9.00 17.19
C ASN A 485 -4.67 9.65 18.01
N TYR A 486 -3.73 10.29 17.33
CA TYR A 486 -2.53 10.89 17.93
C TYR A 486 -2.64 12.39 18.23
N ASP A 487 -3.82 13.00 18.13
CA ASP A 487 -4.01 14.44 18.36
C ASP A 487 -3.48 14.89 19.72
N SER A 488 -3.67 14.07 20.75
CA SER A 488 -3.25 14.38 22.13
C SER A 488 -1.76 14.15 22.41
N TYR A 489 -1.02 13.46 21.50
CA TYR A 489 0.40 13.11 21.67
C TYR A 489 1.25 13.26 20.40
N SER A 490 0.83 14.14 19.50
CA SER A 490 1.54 14.38 18.22
C SER A 490 3.01 14.81 18.41
N ALA A 491 3.30 15.53 19.52
CA ALA A 491 4.67 15.93 19.85
C ALA A 491 5.54 14.72 20.27
N GLU A 492 5.00 13.83 21.10
CA GLU A 492 5.67 12.59 21.49
C GLU A 492 5.85 11.66 20.29
N ARG A 493 4.83 11.52 19.44
CA ARG A 493 4.90 10.77 18.18
C ARG A 493 6.06 11.26 17.30
N SER A 494 6.18 12.57 17.11
CA SER A 494 7.27 13.16 16.34
C SER A 494 8.64 12.92 16.98
N ALA A 495 8.73 13.00 18.32
CA ALA A 495 9.96 12.70 19.06
C ALA A 495 10.35 11.23 18.93
N VAL A 496 9.42 10.30 19.07
CA VAL A 496 9.61 8.85 18.87
C VAL A 496 10.10 8.55 17.45
N SER A 497 9.47 9.13 16.42
CA SER A 497 9.91 9.00 15.03
C SER A 497 11.36 9.47 14.81
N ASN A 498 11.77 10.56 15.46
CA ASN A 498 13.16 11.03 15.38
C ASN A 498 14.13 10.04 16.04
N VAL A 499 13.75 9.45 17.18
CA VAL A 499 14.56 8.42 17.86
C VAL A 499 14.67 7.17 16.97
N MET A 500 13.58 6.74 16.34
CA MET A 500 13.62 5.61 15.39
C MET A 500 14.66 5.86 14.28
N ARG A 501 14.59 7.00 13.61
CA ARG A 501 15.55 7.33 12.54
C ARG A 501 17.00 7.38 13.03
N GLN A 502 17.23 7.88 14.23
CA GLN A 502 18.59 8.12 14.74
C GLN A 502 19.21 6.89 15.39
N TYR A 503 18.43 6.05 16.08
CA TYR A 503 18.95 4.96 16.91
C TYR A 503 18.48 3.58 16.41
N LEU A 504 17.23 3.41 15.98
CA LEU A 504 16.72 2.13 15.53
C LEU A 504 17.27 1.78 14.15
N ALA A 505 17.25 2.69 13.19
CA ALA A 505 17.71 2.42 11.84
C ALA A 505 19.17 1.92 11.77
N PRO A 506 20.15 2.48 12.51
CA PRO A 506 21.50 1.91 12.58
C PRO A 506 21.55 0.52 13.21
N LEU A 507 20.70 0.21 14.20
CA LEU A 507 20.59 -1.12 14.81
C LEU A 507 20.08 -2.14 13.78
N GLU A 508 18.98 -1.85 13.12
CA GLU A 508 18.37 -2.71 12.10
C GLU A 508 19.29 -2.92 10.89
N ALA A 509 20.10 -1.91 10.55
CA ALA A 509 21.14 -2.02 9.53
C ALA A 509 22.39 -2.77 10.00
N GLY A 510 22.51 -3.11 11.29
CA GLY A 510 23.71 -3.73 11.86
C GLY A 510 24.95 -2.83 11.82
N LEU A 511 24.75 -1.51 11.69
CA LEU A 511 25.83 -0.50 11.56
C LEU A 511 26.18 0.16 12.91
N VAL A 512 26.18 -0.63 13.96
CA VAL A 512 26.57 -0.26 15.32
C VAL A 512 27.80 -1.07 15.74
N ASP A 513 28.62 -0.53 16.64
CA ASP A 513 29.81 -1.24 17.13
C ASP A 513 29.46 -2.30 18.19
N ASP A 514 28.61 -1.94 19.13
CA ASP A 514 28.15 -2.77 20.25
C ASP A 514 26.61 -2.79 20.27
N VAL A 515 26.04 -3.94 19.97
CA VAL A 515 24.56 -4.09 19.87
C VAL A 515 23.90 -3.91 21.23
N ASP A 516 24.44 -4.52 22.28
CA ASP A 516 23.83 -4.46 23.61
C ASP A 516 23.81 -3.01 24.13
N ALA A 517 24.90 -2.28 23.97
CA ALA A 517 24.98 -0.86 24.34
C ALA A 517 24.04 0.03 23.49
N ALA A 518 23.97 -0.23 22.18
CA ALA A 518 23.12 0.54 21.28
C ALA A 518 21.63 0.29 21.51
N VAL A 519 21.23 -0.94 21.86
CA VAL A 519 19.85 -1.28 22.24
C VAL A 519 19.46 -0.56 23.54
N GLU A 520 20.32 -0.55 24.54
CA GLU A 520 20.04 0.16 25.81
C GLU A 520 19.95 1.69 25.60
N GLU A 521 20.79 2.24 24.75
CA GLU A 521 20.69 3.67 24.38
C GLU A 521 19.37 3.95 23.65
N PHE A 522 19.00 3.15 22.65
CA PHE A 522 17.73 3.25 21.94
C PHE A 522 16.53 3.23 22.91
N ARG A 523 16.45 2.23 23.79
CA ARG A 523 15.37 2.10 24.80
C ARG A 523 15.29 3.32 25.71
N THR A 524 16.45 3.81 26.16
CA THR A 524 16.52 5.03 26.99
C THR A 524 15.96 6.24 26.23
N LYS A 525 16.35 6.42 24.96
CA LYS A 525 15.88 7.53 24.11
C LYS A 525 14.38 7.44 23.81
N MET A 526 13.85 6.24 23.60
CA MET A 526 12.42 6.01 23.42
C MET A 526 11.62 6.42 24.67
N THR A 527 12.09 6.05 25.84
CA THR A 527 11.46 6.46 27.11
C THR A 527 11.50 7.99 27.27
N GLU A 528 12.65 8.63 26.99
CA GLU A 528 12.78 10.09 27.02
C GLU A 528 11.86 10.80 26.01
N ALA A 529 11.59 10.17 24.86
CA ALA A 529 10.69 10.68 23.81
C ALA A 529 9.19 10.50 24.14
N GLY A 530 8.85 9.75 25.18
CA GLY A 530 7.46 9.56 25.62
C GLY A 530 6.73 8.42 24.90
N ILE A 531 7.42 7.35 24.53
CA ILE A 531 6.85 6.20 23.82
C ILE A 531 5.62 5.60 24.50
N ASP A 532 5.59 5.61 25.84
CA ASP A 532 4.48 5.04 26.62
C ASP A 532 3.14 5.70 26.26
N LYS A 533 3.13 7.02 25.99
CA LYS A 533 1.94 7.72 25.53
C LYS A 533 1.46 7.25 24.17
N CYS A 534 2.39 7.02 23.24
CA CYS A 534 2.07 6.53 21.90
C CYS A 534 1.48 5.12 21.94
N ARG A 535 1.85 4.31 22.93
CA ARG A 535 1.42 2.93 23.09
C ARG A 535 0.10 2.76 23.83
N GLU A 536 -0.37 3.76 24.55
CA GLU A 536 -1.58 3.65 25.37
C GLU A 536 -2.82 3.20 24.59
N GLU A 537 -2.98 3.61 23.33
CA GLU A 537 -4.13 3.23 22.51
C GLU A 537 -4.08 1.78 22.04
N TYR A 538 -2.89 1.23 21.86
CA TYR A 538 -2.69 -0.16 21.45
C TYR A 538 -2.89 -1.16 22.59
N THR A 539 -2.88 -0.69 23.83
CA THR A 539 -2.95 -1.54 25.04
C THR A 539 -4.26 -1.41 25.83
N LYS A 540 -5.18 -0.59 25.34
CA LYS A 540 -6.54 -0.44 25.89
C LYS A 540 -7.47 -1.51 25.33
#